data_87f914e35c3f65de9b58fd75cf7ffbe4
#
_entry.id   87f914e35c3f65de9b58fd75cf7ffbe4
#
_cell.length_a   1.000
_cell.length_b   1.000
_cell.length_c   1.000
_cell.angle_alpha   90.00
_cell.angle_beta   90.00
_cell.angle_gamma   90.00
#
_symmetry.space_group_name_H-M   'P 1'
#
loop_
_entity.id
_entity.type
_entity.pdbx_description
1 polymer ?
#
loop_
_entity_poly.entity_id
_entity_poly.type
_entity_poly.pdbx_seq_one_letter_code
_entity_poly.pdbx_strand_id
1 'polypeptide(L)'
;MFAVKVKICGLTNYGDAAAAAEMGADMLGFNFYPKSPRYIKPADAVKIIDRLPAFVDIVGLFVNDTFGHIEQVIDECRLDWVQFHGDETPKYCEQFGTLNVRTMKAIRVKDEKDIKLAEEYYTDAILLDAFDPKKYGGTGLVFDWNIIGNISKRVFLAGGINAENITKAVELGIYGIDVCSGVESKPGKKDHAKMRKLFDMIQDLRG
;
A
#
# COMPACT_ATOMS: atom_id res chain seq x y z
N MET A 1 0.91 -4.13 22.66
CA MET A 1 1.37 -3.52 21.39
C MET A 1 0.44 -4.07 20.30
N PHE A 2 -0.11 -3.24 19.40
CA PHE A 2 -0.94 -3.80 18.33
C PHE A 2 -0.03 -4.48 17.30
N ALA A 3 -0.48 -5.62 16.75
CA ALA A 3 0.25 -6.30 15.69
C ALA A 3 0.32 -5.39 14.44
N VAL A 4 1.52 -5.23 13.87
CA VAL A 4 1.74 -4.42 12.65
C VAL A 4 0.89 -4.96 11.50
N LYS A 5 0.21 -4.07 10.76
CA LYS A 5 -0.57 -4.43 9.58
C LYS A 5 0.33 -4.67 8.36
N VAL A 6 -0.01 -5.66 7.54
CA VAL A 6 0.76 -6.00 6.35
C VAL A 6 -0.08 -5.83 5.10
N LYS A 7 0.37 -4.94 4.20
CA LYS A 7 -0.21 -4.76 2.87
C LYS A 7 0.72 -5.34 1.81
N ILE A 8 0.20 -6.19 0.93
CA ILE A 8 0.91 -6.65 -0.27
C ILE A 8 0.34 -5.92 -1.48
N CYS A 9 1.18 -5.10 -2.13
CA CYS A 9 0.77 -4.19 -3.21
C CYS A 9 1.19 -4.68 -4.60
N GLY A 10 0.48 -4.23 -5.65
CA GLY A 10 0.82 -4.51 -7.05
C GLY A 10 0.47 -5.94 -7.49
N LEU A 11 -0.65 -6.44 -7.01
CA LEU A 11 -1.20 -7.75 -7.39
C LEU A 11 -1.87 -7.67 -8.77
N THR A 12 -1.61 -8.67 -9.61
CA THR A 12 -2.12 -8.72 -10.98
C THR A 12 -2.70 -10.09 -11.37
N ASN A 13 -2.67 -11.06 -10.44
CA ASN A 13 -3.22 -12.40 -10.67
C ASN A 13 -3.72 -13.02 -9.36
N TYR A 14 -4.65 -13.97 -9.49
CA TYR A 14 -5.30 -14.63 -8.36
C TYR A 14 -4.33 -15.44 -7.50
N GLY A 15 -3.40 -16.17 -8.11
CA GLY A 15 -2.47 -17.03 -7.36
C GLY A 15 -1.60 -16.25 -6.37
N ASP A 16 -1.11 -15.07 -6.79
CA ASP A 16 -0.31 -14.19 -5.92
C ASP A 16 -1.18 -13.54 -4.83
N ALA A 17 -2.42 -13.14 -5.17
CA ALA A 17 -3.34 -12.54 -4.21
C ALA A 17 -3.81 -13.54 -3.14
N ALA A 18 -4.19 -14.76 -3.55
CA ALA A 18 -4.59 -15.83 -2.65
C ALA A 18 -3.45 -16.23 -1.72
N ALA A 19 -2.23 -16.43 -2.27
CA ALA A 19 -1.06 -16.77 -1.46
C ALA A 19 -0.73 -15.69 -0.43
N ALA A 20 -0.85 -14.39 -0.78
CA ALA A 20 -0.65 -13.29 0.16
C ALA A 20 -1.68 -13.33 1.31
N ALA A 21 -2.96 -13.54 1.00
CA ALA A 21 -4.03 -13.66 1.98
C ALA A 21 -3.82 -14.87 2.92
N GLU A 22 -3.48 -16.03 2.36
CA GLU A 22 -3.20 -17.26 3.12
C GLU A 22 -1.99 -17.12 4.05
N MET A 23 -0.98 -16.33 3.66
CA MET A 23 0.19 -16.04 4.49
C MET A 23 -0.08 -15.02 5.60
N GLY A 24 -1.23 -14.35 5.61
CA GLY A 24 -1.64 -13.42 6.65
C GLY A 24 -1.51 -11.94 6.28
N ALA A 25 -1.61 -11.59 5.00
CA ALA A 25 -1.76 -10.21 4.60
C ALA A 25 -3.10 -9.64 5.13
N ASP A 26 -3.04 -8.45 5.71
CA ASP A 26 -4.22 -7.71 6.16
C ASP A 26 -4.89 -6.95 4.99
N MET A 27 -4.10 -6.55 3.99
CA MET A 27 -4.56 -5.73 2.86
C MET A 27 -3.91 -6.17 1.55
N LEU A 28 -4.69 -6.15 0.46
CA LEU A 28 -4.25 -6.52 -0.88
C LEU A 28 -4.42 -5.34 -1.84
N GLY A 29 -3.31 -4.87 -2.44
CA GLY A 29 -3.27 -3.69 -3.29
C GLY A 29 -3.30 -4.00 -4.78
N PHE A 30 -4.26 -3.40 -5.49
CA PHE A 30 -4.41 -3.43 -6.94
C PHE A 30 -4.13 -2.06 -7.53
N ASN A 31 -3.29 -1.99 -8.56
CA ASN A 31 -2.82 -0.74 -9.12
C ASN A 31 -3.61 -0.38 -10.39
N PHE A 32 -4.43 0.67 -10.31
CA PHE A 32 -5.25 1.16 -11.43
C PHE A 32 -4.60 2.29 -12.23
N TYR A 33 -3.31 2.58 -12.00
CA TYR A 33 -2.56 3.56 -12.80
C TYR A 33 -2.01 2.95 -14.09
N PRO A 34 -2.49 3.34 -15.31
CA PRO A 34 -2.17 2.68 -16.57
C PRO A 34 -0.68 2.67 -16.95
N LYS A 35 0.11 3.63 -16.42
CA LYS A 35 1.56 3.72 -16.70
C LYS A 35 2.39 2.83 -15.77
N SER A 36 1.77 2.19 -14.79
CA SER A 36 2.46 1.26 -13.89
C SER A 36 2.70 -0.09 -14.57
N PRO A 37 3.89 -0.72 -14.38
CA PRO A 37 4.11 -2.10 -14.84
C PRO A 37 3.28 -3.12 -14.04
N ARG A 38 2.58 -2.68 -12.99
CA ARG A 38 1.69 -3.48 -12.14
C ARG A 38 0.22 -3.12 -12.36
N TYR A 39 -0.07 -2.42 -13.46
CA TYR A 39 -1.44 -2.05 -13.82
C TYR A 39 -2.32 -3.29 -14.01
N ILE A 40 -3.52 -3.22 -13.48
CA ILE A 40 -4.59 -4.18 -13.72
C ILE A 40 -5.86 -3.42 -14.11
N LYS A 41 -6.61 -3.94 -15.09
CA LYS A 41 -7.91 -3.35 -15.43
C LYS A 41 -8.93 -3.66 -14.32
N PRO A 42 -9.87 -2.74 -14.00
CA PRO A 42 -10.91 -2.99 -13.00
C PRO A 42 -11.65 -4.31 -13.22
N ALA A 43 -12.12 -4.58 -14.44
CA ALA A 43 -12.82 -5.83 -14.78
C ALA A 43 -11.98 -7.12 -14.56
N ASP A 44 -10.65 -7.05 -14.60
CA ASP A 44 -9.78 -8.19 -14.30
C ASP A 44 -9.49 -8.28 -12.79
N ALA A 45 -9.42 -7.14 -12.09
CA ALA A 45 -9.32 -7.10 -10.64
C ALA A 45 -10.55 -7.72 -9.98
N VAL A 46 -11.76 -7.40 -10.44
CA VAL A 46 -13.03 -8.01 -9.97
C VAL A 46 -12.96 -9.53 -9.99
N LYS A 47 -12.49 -10.14 -11.10
CA LYS A 47 -12.37 -11.61 -11.23
C LYS A 47 -11.44 -12.25 -10.18
N ILE A 48 -10.48 -11.46 -9.69
CA ILE A 48 -9.57 -11.88 -8.61
C ILE A 48 -10.27 -11.69 -7.28
N ILE A 49 -10.79 -10.48 -7.03
CA ILE A 49 -11.36 -10.04 -5.75
C ILE A 49 -12.56 -10.91 -5.35
N ASP A 50 -13.46 -11.24 -6.28
CA ASP A 50 -14.64 -12.07 -6.02
C ASP A 50 -14.32 -13.50 -5.51
N ARG A 51 -13.05 -13.92 -5.64
CA ARG A 51 -12.56 -15.23 -5.20
C ARG A 51 -11.74 -15.18 -3.92
N LEU A 52 -11.45 -13.97 -3.44
CA LEU A 52 -10.65 -13.79 -2.23
C LEU A 52 -11.50 -13.96 -0.96
N PRO A 53 -10.87 -14.31 0.17
CA PRO A 53 -11.58 -14.39 1.44
C PRO A 53 -12.02 -13.00 1.93
N ALA A 54 -13.21 -12.91 2.52
CA ALA A 54 -13.82 -11.65 2.95
C ALA A 54 -13.12 -10.94 4.14
N PHE A 55 -12.13 -11.57 4.75
CA PHE A 55 -11.40 -11.00 5.91
C PHE A 55 -10.21 -10.11 5.52
N VAL A 56 -9.93 -9.96 4.24
CA VAL A 56 -8.79 -9.17 3.72
C VAL A 56 -9.32 -7.87 3.12
N ASP A 57 -8.76 -6.72 3.51
CA ASP A 57 -9.10 -5.42 2.95
C ASP A 57 -8.56 -5.27 1.51
N ILE A 58 -9.39 -4.78 0.60
CA ILE A 58 -9.03 -4.53 -0.80
C ILE A 58 -8.68 -3.05 -0.99
N VAL A 59 -7.49 -2.79 -1.52
CA VAL A 59 -6.95 -1.44 -1.72
C VAL A 59 -6.81 -1.14 -3.21
N GLY A 60 -7.47 -0.10 -3.70
CA GLY A 60 -7.24 0.46 -5.02
C GLY A 60 -6.20 1.58 -4.98
N LEU A 61 -5.14 1.47 -5.77
CA LEU A 61 -4.12 2.51 -5.91
C LEU A 61 -4.35 3.33 -7.18
N PHE A 62 -4.39 4.66 -7.02
CA PHE A 62 -4.61 5.63 -8.08
C PHE A 62 -3.52 6.70 -8.09
N VAL A 63 -3.27 7.32 -9.25
CA VAL A 63 -2.29 8.39 -9.43
C VAL A 63 -2.90 9.49 -10.28
N ASN A 64 -3.20 10.63 -9.67
CA ASN A 64 -3.75 11.83 -10.33
C ASN A 64 -4.98 11.51 -11.20
N ASP A 65 -5.85 10.66 -10.72
CA ASP A 65 -7.05 10.22 -11.42
C ASP A 65 -8.25 11.14 -11.11
N THR A 66 -9.33 11.01 -11.87
CA THR A 66 -10.55 11.80 -11.64
C THR A 66 -11.42 11.18 -10.54
N PHE A 67 -12.16 12.01 -9.80
CA PHE A 67 -13.09 11.55 -8.78
C PHE A 67 -14.08 10.51 -9.33
N GLY A 68 -14.73 10.80 -10.45
CA GLY A 68 -15.75 9.92 -11.02
C GLY A 68 -15.19 8.57 -11.49
N HIS A 69 -13.94 8.49 -11.98
CA HIS A 69 -13.34 7.21 -12.33
C HIS A 69 -13.00 6.40 -11.06
N ILE A 70 -12.43 7.05 -10.03
CA ILE A 70 -12.14 6.38 -8.76
C ILE A 70 -13.44 5.86 -8.11
N GLU A 71 -14.50 6.68 -8.07
CA GLU A 71 -15.82 6.30 -7.55
C GLU A 71 -16.39 5.08 -8.29
N GLN A 72 -16.33 5.07 -9.61
CA GLN A 72 -16.73 3.90 -10.42
C GLN A 72 -15.94 2.65 -10.05
N VAL A 73 -14.62 2.75 -9.86
CA VAL A 73 -13.76 1.58 -9.52
C VAL A 73 -14.00 1.13 -8.08
N ILE A 74 -14.32 2.05 -7.14
CA ILE A 74 -14.73 1.69 -5.77
C ILE A 74 -15.92 0.74 -5.82
N ASP A 75 -16.96 1.12 -6.56
CA ASP A 75 -18.20 0.35 -6.65
C ASP A 75 -17.99 -0.96 -7.41
N GLU A 76 -17.31 -0.92 -8.57
CA GLU A 76 -17.05 -2.09 -9.41
C GLU A 76 -16.22 -3.15 -8.70
N CYS A 77 -15.14 -2.73 -8.01
CA CYS A 77 -14.21 -3.61 -7.32
C CYS A 77 -14.54 -3.82 -5.84
N ARG A 78 -15.57 -3.16 -5.29
CA ARG A 78 -15.91 -3.18 -3.86
C ARG A 78 -14.69 -2.90 -2.98
N LEU A 79 -14.03 -1.77 -3.25
CA LEU A 79 -12.82 -1.40 -2.55
C LEU A 79 -13.11 -1.02 -1.09
N ASP A 80 -12.29 -1.51 -0.16
CA ASP A 80 -12.29 -1.07 1.25
C ASP A 80 -11.46 0.19 1.45
N TRP A 81 -10.43 0.40 0.60
CA TRP A 81 -9.50 1.51 0.67
C TRP A 81 -9.20 2.10 -0.69
N VAL A 82 -9.10 3.42 -0.73
CA VAL A 82 -8.49 4.18 -1.84
C VAL A 82 -7.14 4.71 -1.41
N GLN A 83 -6.10 4.37 -2.16
CA GLN A 83 -4.76 4.90 -1.98
C GLN A 83 -4.42 5.92 -3.07
N PHE A 84 -4.24 7.18 -2.68
CA PHE A 84 -3.78 8.27 -3.53
C PHE A 84 -2.26 8.29 -3.57
N HIS A 85 -1.66 7.95 -4.71
CA HIS A 85 -0.20 7.80 -4.83
C HIS A 85 0.43 8.81 -5.80
N GLY A 86 -0.33 9.80 -6.24
CA GLY A 86 0.11 10.90 -7.09
C GLY A 86 0.35 12.20 -6.30
N ASP A 87 0.02 13.30 -6.94
CA ASP A 87 0.16 14.66 -6.40
C ASP A 87 -1.21 15.23 -5.96
N GLU A 88 -2.15 14.33 -5.58
CA GLU A 88 -3.48 14.69 -5.11
C GLU A 88 -3.38 15.60 -3.89
N THR A 89 -4.09 16.73 -3.91
CA THR A 89 -4.10 17.71 -2.81
C THR A 89 -4.95 17.23 -1.63
N PRO A 90 -4.75 17.76 -0.41
CA PRO A 90 -5.62 17.48 0.74
C PRO A 90 -7.10 17.66 0.41
N LYS A 91 -7.46 18.81 -0.21
CA LYS A 91 -8.84 19.12 -0.63
C LYS A 91 -9.41 18.10 -1.62
N TYR A 92 -8.59 17.53 -2.49
CA TYR A 92 -9.04 16.47 -3.40
C TYR A 92 -9.34 15.19 -2.62
N CYS A 93 -8.45 14.77 -1.72
CA CYS A 93 -8.63 13.57 -0.91
C CYS A 93 -9.86 13.64 -0.01
N GLU A 94 -10.17 14.81 0.55
CA GLU A 94 -11.34 15.05 1.41
C GLU A 94 -12.69 14.75 0.71
N GLN A 95 -12.78 14.86 -0.61
CA GLN A 95 -14.01 14.57 -1.36
C GLN A 95 -14.47 13.12 -1.18
N PHE A 96 -13.56 12.22 -0.88
CA PHE A 96 -13.86 10.79 -0.67
C PHE A 96 -14.36 10.47 0.74
N GLY A 97 -14.29 11.41 1.68
CA GLY A 97 -14.77 11.26 3.04
C GLY A 97 -16.30 11.04 3.17
N THR A 98 -17.06 11.30 2.10
CA THR A 98 -18.50 11.03 2.03
C THR A 98 -18.84 9.65 1.48
N LEU A 99 -17.86 8.95 0.91
CA LEU A 99 -18.01 7.60 0.38
C LEU A 99 -17.76 6.56 1.48
N ASN A 100 -18.39 5.39 1.35
CA ASN A 100 -18.18 4.28 2.28
C ASN A 100 -16.86 3.53 1.97
N VAL A 101 -15.75 4.27 1.97
CA VAL A 101 -14.40 3.76 1.70
C VAL A 101 -13.40 4.49 2.59
N ARG A 102 -12.39 3.79 3.09
CA ARG A 102 -11.27 4.41 3.81
C ARG A 102 -10.24 4.96 2.84
N THR A 103 -9.52 5.99 3.26
CA THR A 103 -8.57 6.70 2.41
C THR A 103 -7.15 6.63 2.96
N MET A 104 -6.18 6.55 2.06
CA MET A 104 -4.76 6.56 2.37
C MET A 104 -4.02 7.48 1.40
N LYS A 105 -3.27 8.46 1.90
CA LYS A 105 -2.40 9.29 1.06
C LYS A 105 -0.96 8.81 1.13
N ALA A 106 -0.36 8.52 -0.03
CA ALA A 106 1.06 8.26 -0.15
C ALA A 106 1.84 9.57 -0.25
N ILE A 107 2.83 9.73 0.61
CA ILE A 107 3.80 10.82 0.63
C ILE A 107 5.14 10.26 0.20
N ARG A 108 5.74 10.85 -0.84
CA ARG A 108 7.08 10.48 -1.31
C ARG A 108 8.11 11.23 -0.50
N VAL A 109 8.77 10.54 0.42
CA VAL A 109 9.67 11.13 1.41
C VAL A 109 11.07 11.28 0.85
N LYS A 110 11.54 12.51 0.80
CA LYS A 110 12.91 12.90 0.51
C LYS A 110 13.60 13.46 1.77
N ASP A 111 12.89 14.26 2.54
CA ASP A 111 13.38 14.88 3.77
C ASP A 111 12.23 15.05 4.80
N GLU A 112 12.55 15.61 5.98
CA GLU A 112 11.60 15.84 7.07
C GLU A 112 10.42 16.78 6.70
N LYS A 113 10.58 17.63 5.67
CA LYS A 113 9.48 18.53 5.25
C LYS A 113 8.35 17.75 4.61
N ASP A 114 8.69 16.69 3.86
CA ASP A 114 7.68 15.82 3.25
C ASP A 114 6.88 15.09 4.32
N ILE A 115 7.53 14.71 5.44
CA ILE A 115 6.84 14.08 6.57
C ILE A 115 5.86 15.04 7.25
N LYS A 116 6.25 16.33 7.42
CA LYS A 116 5.35 17.35 7.95
C LYS A 116 4.13 17.58 7.08
N LEU A 117 4.27 17.45 5.75
CA LEU A 117 3.16 17.54 4.81
C LEU A 117 2.08 16.48 5.08
N ALA A 118 2.45 15.32 5.64
CA ALA A 118 1.48 14.28 6.01
C ALA A 118 0.38 14.76 6.95
N GLU A 119 0.67 15.73 7.84
CA GLU A 119 -0.30 16.29 8.80
C GLU A 119 -1.40 17.13 8.13
N GLU A 120 -1.19 17.60 6.90
CA GLU A 120 -2.17 18.39 6.15
C GLU A 120 -3.31 17.53 5.55
N TYR A 121 -3.13 16.20 5.47
CA TYR A 121 -4.11 15.29 4.87
C TYR A 121 -5.08 14.72 5.91
N TYR A 122 -6.37 14.87 5.70
CA TYR A 122 -7.43 14.28 6.55
C TYR A 122 -7.86 12.90 6.02
N THR A 123 -6.87 12.04 5.72
CA THR A 123 -7.09 10.64 5.34
C THR A 123 -7.00 9.71 6.54
N ASP A 124 -7.58 8.49 6.46
CA ASP A 124 -7.57 7.49 7.54
C ASP A 124 -6.18 6.96 7.85
N ALA A 125 -5.29 6.98 6.86
CA ALA A 125 -3.90 6.61 6.99
C ALA A 125 -3.00 7.42 6.06
N ILE A 126 -1.70 7.45 6.39
CA ILE A 126 -0.62 7.97 5.54
C ILE A 126 0.31 6.82 5.18
N LEU A 127 0.74 6.77 3.94
CA LEU A 127 1.79 5.87 3.49
C LEU A 127 3.04 6.69 3.17
N LEU A 128 4.17 6.35 3.80
CA LEU A 128 5.46 6.97 3.54
C LEU A 128 6.24 6.07 2.58
N ASP A 129 6.52 6.56 1.37
CA ASP A 129 7.27 5.83 0.34
C ASP A 129 8.58 6.58 0.02
N ALA A 130 9.61 5.86 -0.42
CA ALA A 130 10.86 6.48 -0.83
C ALA A 130 10.67 7.35 -2.08
N PHE A 131 11.26 8.56 -2.06
CA PHE A 131 11.18 9.47 -3.21
C PHE A 131 11.96 8.93 -4.41
N ASP A 132 11.32 8.89 -5.57
CA ASP A 132 11.96 8.74 -6.87
C ASP A 132 11.40 9.82 -7.82
N PRO A 133 12.25 10.67 -8.42
CA PRO A 133 11.78 11.74 -9.31
C PRO A 133 11.14 11.23 -10.60
N LYS A 134 11.34 9.96 -10.95
CA LYS A 134 10.88 9.36 -12.21
C LYS A 134 9.69 8.43 -12.07
N LYS A 135 9.33 8.02 -10.82
CA LYS A 135 8.30 7.00 -10.61
C LYS A 135 7.43 7.29 -9.38
N TYR A 136 6.17 6.89 -9.47
CA TYR A 136 5.25 6.86 -8.34
C TYR A 136 5.29 5.45 -7.71
N GLY A 137 6.19 5.24 -6.73
CA GLY A 137 6.34 4.02 -5.95
C GLY A 137 6.98 2.81 -6.65
N GLY A 138 7.18 1.73 -5.88
CA GLY A 138 7.68 0.45 -6.36
C GLY A 138 9.11 0.45 -6.90
N THR A 139 9.95 1.39 -6.47
CA THR A 139 11.32 1.60 -6.94
C THR A 139 12.33 0.69 -6.24
N GLY A 140 12.00 0.17 -5.06
CA GLY A 140 12.91 -0.59 -4.22
C GLY A 140 13.91 0.27 -3.44
N LEU A 141 13.81 1.61 -3.54
CA LEU A 141 14.61 2.54 -2.76
C LEU A 141 14.13 2.59 -1.32
N VAL A 142 15.04 2.88 -0.40
CA VAL A 142 14.78 3.10 1.03
C VAL A 142 15.22 4.51 1.36
N PHE A 143 14.42 5.26 2.12
CA PHE A 143 14.83 6.54 2.71
C PHE A 143 15.31 6.33 4.16
N ASP A 144 15.90 7.34 4.76
CA ASP A 144 16.32 7.27 6.16
C ASP A 144 15.09 7.28 7.08
N TRP A 145 14.73 6.12 7.64
CA TRP A 145 13.57 5.97 8.51
C TRP A 145 13.69 6.69 9.86
N ASN A 146 14.90 7.10 10.27
CA ASN A 146 15.10 7.85 11.51
C ASN A 146 14.44 9.24 11.47
N ILE A 147 14.14 9.75 10.27
CA ILE A 147 13.44 11.03 10.12
C ILE A 147 11.92 10.90 10.34
N ILE A 148 11.37 9.69 10.47
CA ILE A 148 9.96 9.45 10.79
C ILE A 148 9.75 9.79 12.26
N GLY A 149 9.58 11.04 12.58
CA GLY A 149 9.27 11.49 13.93
C GLY A 149 7.87 11.03 14.41
N ASN A 150 7.34 11.67 15.43
CA ASN A 150 5.98 11.44 15.90
C ASN A 150 4.97 12.00 14.88
N ILE A 151 4.32 11.13 14.13
CA ILE A 151 3.17 11.44 13.29
C ILE A 151 1.92 11.04 14.05
N SER A 152 0.93 11.94 14.15
CA SER A 152 -0.31 11.69 14.90
C SER A 152 -1.27 10.70 14.22
N LYS A 153 -0.92 10.25 13.02
CA LYS A 153 -1.74 9.42 12.12
C LYS A 153 -1.29 7.96 12.05
N ARG A 154 -2.15 7.10 11.50
CA ARG A 154 -1.76 5.73 11.17
C ARG A 154 -0.79 5.74 10.01
N VAL A 155 0.46 5.34 10.26
CA VAL A 155 1.51 5.35 9.25
C VAL A 155 1.74 3.94 8.71
N PHE A 156 1.64 3.81 7.38
CA PHE A 156 2.19 2.67 6.64
C PHE A 156 3.56 3.06 6.09
N LEU A 157 4.55 2.22 6.30
CA LEU A 157 5.88 2.38 5.72
C LEU A 157 6.00 1.57 4.44
N ALA A 158 6.44 2.22 3.38
CA ALA A 158 6.73 1.64 2.07
C ALA A 158 8.15 1.95 1.62
N GLY A 159 8.51 1.54 0.41
CA GLY A 159 9.82 1.76 -0.17
C GLY A 159 10.87 0.74 0.27
N GLY A 160 11.19 -0.19 -0.64
CA GLY A 160 12.28 -1.15 -0.48
C GLY A 160 12.14 -2.17 0.65
N ILE A 161 10.97 -2.29 1.28
CA ILE A 161 10.74 -3.25 2.37
C ILE A 161 10.83 -4.68 1.84
N ASN A 162 11.61 -5.51 2.54
CA ASN A 162 11.85 -6.91 2.24
C ASN A 162 12.21 -7.69 3.52
N ALA A 163 12.47 -8.99 3.43
CA ALA A 163 12.80 -9.82 4.58
C ALA A 163 14.09 -9.40 5.31
N GLU A 164 15.00 -8.67 4.70
CA GLU A 164 16.28 -8.29 5.32
C GLU A 164 16.15 -7.04 6.21
N ASN A 165 15.15 -6.18 5.95
CA ASN A 165 14.97 -4.92 6.67
C ASN A 165 13.66 -4.82 7.46
N ILE A 166 12.78 -5.83 7.36
CA ILE A 166 11.45 -5.82 7.98
C ILE A 166 11.48 -5.64 9.50
N THR A 167 12.45 -6.26 10.20
CA THR A 167 12.60 -6.13 11.64
C THR A 167 12.77 -4.67 12.04
N LYS A 168 13.67 -3.94 11.36
CA LYS A 168 13.88 -2.50 11.61
C LYS A 168 12.61 -1.67 11.34
N ALA A 169 11.86 -2.02 10.28
CA ALA A 169 10.61 -1.33 9.97
C ALA A 169 9.56 -1.51 11.08
N VAL A 170 9.43 -2.72 11.63
CA VAL A 170 8.48 -3.03 12.71
C VAL A 170 8.88 -2.37 14.03
N GLU A 171 10.18 -2.33 14.34
CA GLU A 171 10.74 -1.68 15.55
C GLU A 171 10.44 -0.17 15.63
N LEU A 172 10.12 0.49 14.51
CA LEU A 172 9.68 1.89 14.50
C LEU A 172 8.32 2.12 15.17
N GLY A 173 7.59 1.05 15.52
CA GLY A 173 6.26 1.15 16.13
C GLY A 173 5.18 1.72 15.21
N ILE A 174 5.37 1.63 13.90
CA ILE A 174 4.41 2.09 12.89
C ILE A 174 3.15 1.21 12.85
N TYR A 175 2.06 1.76 12.30
CA TYR A 175 0.79 1.05 12.19
C TYR A 175 0.83 -0.13 11.21
N GLY A 176 1.54 0.03 10.07
CA GLY A 176 1.60 -1.01 9.05
C GLY A 176 2.80 -0.86 8.11
N ILE A 177 2.98 -1.87 7.30
CA ILE A 177 3.98 -1.93 6.22
C ILE A 177 3.30 -2.20 4.89
N ASP A 178 3.83 -1.61 3.82
CA ASP A 178 3.40 -1.85 2.44
C ASP A 178 4.56 -2.44 1.64
N VAL A 179 4.38 -3.68 1.19
CA VAL A 179 5.43 -4.42 0.48
C VAL A 179 5.02 -4.68 -0.96
N CYS A 180 5.85 -4.25 -1.89
CA CYS A 180 5.59 -4.43 -3.31
C CYS A 180 6.77 -5.17 -4.00
N SER A 181 7.80 -4.44 -4.41
CA SER A 181 8.94 -5.00 -5.16
C SER A 181 9.80 -5.96 -4.34
N GLY A 182 9.88 -5.79 -3.03
CA GLY A 182 10.69 -6.64 -2.14
C GLY A 182 10.28 -8.13 -2.12
N VAL A 183 9.05 -8.42 -2.54
CA VAL A 183 8.54 -9.80 -2.67
C VAL A 183 8.19 -10.17 -4.11
N GLU A 184 8.77 -9.50 -5.10
CA GLU A 184 8.56 -9.81 -6.53
C GLU A 184 9.71 -10.62 -7.13
N SER A 185 9.35 -11.47 -8.11
CA SER A 185 10.30 -12.08 -9.05
C SER A 185 10.51 -11.18 -10.28
N LYS A 186 9.47 -10.45 -10.69
CA LYS A 186 9.46 -9.37 -11.68
C LYS A 186 8.26 -8.47 -11.42
N PRO A 187 8.23 -7.22 -11.92
CA PRO A 187 7.10 -6.32 -11.71
C PRO A 187 5.75 -6.96 -12.03
N GLY A 188 4.82 -6.92 -11.08
CA GLY A 188 3.49 -7.52 -11.18
C GLY A 188 3.42 -9.03 -10.97
N LYS A 189 4.54 -9.70 -10.63
CA LYS A 189 4.56 -11.12 -10.28
C LYS A 189 5.27 -11.34 -8.96
N LYS A 190 4.53 -11.84 -7.97
CA LYS A 190 5.10 -12.16 -6.65
C LYS A 190 5.94 -13.44 -6.68
N ASP A 191 6.94 -13.46 -5.82
CA ASP A 191 7.75 -14.61 -5.49
C ASP A 191 7.24 -15.18 -4.15
N HIS A 192 6.58 -16.33 -4.20
CA HIS A 192 5.95 -16.92 -3.03
C HIS A 192 6.95 -17.31 -1.95
N ALA A 193 8.19 -17.65 -2.33
CA ALA A 193 9.24 -17.96 -1.34
C ALA A 193 9.70 -16.70 -0.60
N LYS A 194 9.85 -15.56 -1.33
CA LYS A 194 10.15 -14.27 -0.70
C LYS A 194 9.02 -13.79 0.19
N MET A 195 7.76 -13.94 -0.25
CA MET A 195 6.59 -13.60 0.58
C MET A 195 6.58 -14.43 1.86
N ARG A 196 6.73 -15.75 1.76
CA ARG A 196 6.75 -16.64 2.93
C ARG A 196 7.83 -16.22 3.92
N LYS A 197 9.07 -16.05 3.45
CA LYS A 197 10.18 -15.58 4.29
C LYS A 197 9.85 -14.27 5.01
N LEU A 198 9.20 -13.31 4.33
CA LEU A 198 8.76 -12.05 4.94
C LEU A 198 7.73 -12.30 6.05
N PHE A 199 6.70 -13.11 5.78
CA PHE A 199 5.63 -13.38 6.74
C PHE A 199 6.12 -14.20 7.94
N ASP A 200 7.02 -15.16 7.75
CA ASP A 200 7.64 -15.92 8.84
C ASP A 200 8.34 -14.96 9.83
N MET A 201 9.14 -14.02 9.32
CA MET A 201 9.79 -13.01 10.15
C MET A 201 8.80 -12.08 10.87
N ILE A 202 7.68 -11.73 10.22
CA ILE A 202 6.65 -10.91 10.86
C ILE A 202 5.93 -11.67 11.97
N GLN A 203 5.67 -12.96 11.78
CA GLN A 203 5.06 -13.81 12.82
C GLN A 203 5.95 -13.90 14.06
N ASP A 204 7.26 -14.09 13.88
CA ASP A 204 8.23 -14.09 14.99
C ASP A 204 8.25 -12.76 15.76
N LEU A 205 7.99 -11.63 15.08
CA LEU A 205 7.92 -10.30 15.69
C LEU A 205 6.57 -10.00 16.37
N ARG A 206 5.51 -10.69 15.95
CA ARG A 206 4.17 -10.58 16.54
C ARG A 206 4.00 -11.44 17.80
N GLY A 207 4.90 -12.42 18.00
CA GLY A 207 5.18 -13.34 19.14
C GLY A 207 4.18 -13.71 20.03
#